data_5ca9919df4749e618d3673cee7938029
#
_entry.id   5ca9919df4749e618d3673cee7938029
#
_cell.length_a   1.000
_cell.length_b   1.000
_cell.length_c   1.000
_cell.angle_alpha   90.00
_cell.angle_beta   90.00
_cell.angle_gamma   90.00
#
_symmetry.space_group_name_H-M   'P 1'
#
loop_
_entity.id
_entity.type
_entity.pdbx_description
1 polymer ?
#
loop_
_entity_poly.entity_id
_entity_poly.type
_entity_poly.pdbx_seq_one_letter_code
_entity_poly.pdbx_strand_id
1 'polypeptide(L)'
;RENIPRGLDMKRKMMYLAGFLLVLMLTGCISRPQKTEKLRDLDFTVMDKEKVPNELKTAILENRDLPFKLTYADQGYLYIAEGYGPQPKSGYSVEVTGLYETENAIYIHTNLLGPEKGEKTEEVTTYPYVVVKLEYIEKNVIFD
;
A
#
# COMPACT_ATOMS: atom_id res chain seq x y z
N ARG A 1 35.70 24.87 63.80
CA ARG A 1 36.19 23.97 62.72
C ARG A 1 34.98 23.37 62.05
N GLU A 2 34.63 23.88 60.96
CA GLU A 2 33.49 23.37 60.18
C GLU A 2 33.97 22.23 59.31
N ASN A 3 33.59 21.02 59.66
CA ASN A 3 33.72 19.87 58.82
C ASN A 3 32.51 19.92 57.82
N ILE A 4 32.73 20.53 56.70
CA ILE A 4 31.78 20.43 55.59
C ILE A 4 31.92 19.02 55.01
N PRO A 5 30.91 18.19 55.05
CA PRO A 5 31.01 16.86 54.49
C PRO A 5 31.10 16.94 52.97
N ARG A 6 32.29 16.66 52.44
CA ARG A 6 32.58 16.61 50.99
C ARG A 6 31.65 15.62 50.20
N GLY A 7 30.92 14.80 50.95
CA GLY A 7 30.01 13.82 50.34
C GLY A 7 28.68 14.39 49.80
N LEU A 8 28.26 15.54 50.34
CA LEU A 8 27.02 16.18 49.89
C LEU A 8 27.17 16.88 48.53
N ASP A 9 28.34 17.45 48.27
CA ASP A 9 28.63 18.11 46.99
C ASP A 9 28.77 17.13 45.83
N MET A 10 29.34 15.94 46.07
CA MET A 10 29.45 14.91 45.06
C MET A 10 28.11 14.30 44.72
N LYS A 11 27.19 14.10 45.69
CA LYS A 11 25.86 13.61 45.44
C LYS A 11 25.00 14.60 44.63
N ARG A 12 25.13 15.88 44.89
CA ARG A 12 24.44 16.93 44.11
C ARG A 12 24.97 16.98 42.67
N LYS A 13 26.29 16.93 42.47
CA LYS A 13 26.90 16.90 41.12
C LYS A 13 26.51 15.64 40.35
N MET A 14 26.43 14.48 41.00
CA MET A 14 25.98 13.25 40.38
C MET A 14 24.48 13.28 39.99
N MET A 15 23.66 13.94 40.81
CA MET A 15 22.23 14.09 40.52
C MET A 15 22.00 14.96 39.28
N TYR A 16 22.77 16.03 39.09
CA TYR A 16 22.70 16.86 37.87
C TYR A 16 23.23 16.16 36.64
N LEU A 17 24.28 15.34 36.77
CA LEU A 17 24.80 14.52 35.69
C LEU A 17 23.79 13.42 35.24
N ALA A 18 23.17 12.78 36.20
CA ALA A 18 22.14 11.77 35.90
C ALA A 18 20.89 12.38 35.25
N GLY A 19 20.46 13.59 35.69
CA GLY A 19 19.39 14.35 35.08
C GLY A 19 19.71 14.82 33.66
N PHE A 20 20.95 15.26 33.42
CA PHE A 20 21.39 15.66 32.08
C PHE A 20 21.52 14.48 31.13
N LEU A 21 21.97 13.33 31.61
CA LEU A 21 22.05 12.10 30.82
C LEU A 21 20.64 11.56 30.45
N LEU A 22 19.67 11.70 31.36
CA LEU A 22 18.28 11.30 31.12
C LEU A 22 17.59 12.18 30.05
N VAL A 23 17.89 13.49 30.04
CA VAL A 23 17.38 14.43 29.02
C VAL A 23 17.96 14.13 27.63
N LEU A 24 19.22 13.67 27.55
CA LEU A 24 19.84 13.26 26.29
C LEU A 24 19.25 11.97 25.71
N MET A 25 18.69 11.09 26.56
CA MET A 25 18.03 9.86 26.08
C MET A 25 16.63 10.09 25.49
N LEU A 26 16.02 11.24 25.73
CA LEU A 26 14.70 11.59 25.21
C LEU A 26 14.74 12.24 23.80
N THR A 27 15.92 12.51 23.26
CA THR A 27 16.07 13.08 21.92
C THR A 27 16.23 12.04 20.80
N GLY A 28 16.06 10.77 21.11
CA GLY A 28 16.21 9.71 20.13
C GLY A 28 14.88 9.10 19.73
N CYS A 29 14.22 9.61 18.76
CA CYS A 29 13.33 9.00 17.78
C CYS A 29 12.40 10.05 17.18
N ILE A 30 12.97 11.02 16.52
CA ILE A 30 12.24 11.66 15.44
C ILE A 30 12.30 10.67 14.29
N SER A 31 11.34 9.78 14.26
CA SER A 31 11.05 9.03 13.04
C SER A 31 10.63 10.06 12.01
N ARG A 32 11.58 10.50 11.19
CA ARG A 32 11.24 11.24 9.98
C ARG A 32 10.34 10.30 9.20
N PRO A 33 9.13 10.73 8.78
CA PRO A 33 8.37 9.94 7.84
C PRO A 33 9.29 9.73 6.65
N GLN A 34 9.74 8.49 6.44
CA GLN A 34 10.48 8.15 5.24
C GLN A 34 9.51 8.36 4.10
N LYS A 35 9.71 9.45 3.37
CA LYS A 35 9.05 9.66 2.09
C LYS A 35 9.49 8.49 1.22
N THR A 36 8.56 7.58 0.96
CA THR A 36 8.82 6.38 0.17
C THR A 36 9.08 6.83 -1.26
N GLU A 37 10.34 6.90 -1.66
CA GLU A 37 10.70 7.32 -3.01
C GLU A 37 10.42 6.21 -4.00
N LYS A 38 9.79 6.58 -5.12
CA LYS A 38 9.61 5.70 -6.25
C LYS A 38 10.97 5.33 -6.84
N LEU A 39 11.26 4.03 -6.92
CA LEU A 39 12.46 3.51 -7.56
C LEU A 39 12.28 3.47 -9.09
N ARG A 40 11.16 2.95 -9.56
CA ARG A 40 10.86 2.80 -10.99
C ARG A 40 9.39 2.54 -11.24
N ASP A 41 8.93 2.91 -12.41
CA ASP A 41 7.68 2.41 -12.96
C ASP A 41 7.84 0.96 -13.38
N LEU A 42 6.82 0.15 -13.19
CA LEU A 42 6.84 -1.27 -13.54
C LEU A 42 6.13 -1.50 -14.87
N ASP A 43 6.72 -2.34 -15.69
CA ASP A 43 6.06 -2.86 -16.88
C ASP A 43 4.99 -3.88 -16.47
N PHE A 44 3.81 -3.76 -17.05
CA PHE A 44 2.69 -4.65 -16.76
C PHE A 44 1.78 -4.81 -17.99
N THR A 45 1.02 -5.86 -17.98
CA THR A 45 -0.01 -6.13 -18.99
C THR A 45 -1.37 -6.13 -18.32
N VAL A 46 -2.32 -5.37 -18.86
CA VAL A 46 -3.72 -5.50 -18.47
C VAL A 46 -4.28 -6.77 -19.12
N MET A 47 -4.76 -7.69 -18.28
CA MET A 47 -5.19 -9.01 -18.73
C MET A 47 -6.59 -9.00 -19.33
N ASP A 48 -6.74 -9.71 -20.45
CA ASP A 48 -8.07 -10.13 -20.90
C ASP A 48 -8.70 -11.06 -19.84
N LYS A 49 -9.94 -10.83 -19.52
CA LYS A 49 -10.64 -11.58 -18.46
C LYS A 49 -10.63 -13.10 -18.68
N GLU A 50 -10.63 -13.52 -19.94
CA GLU A 50 -10.59 -14.93 -20.33
C GLU A 50 -9.23 -15.59 -20.05
N LYS A 51 -8.15 -14.79 -20.04
CA LYS A 51 -6.76 -15.26 -19.84
C LYS A 51 -6.30 -15.21 -18.39
N VAL A 52 -7.11 -14.73 -17.49
CA VAL A 52 -6.81 -14.70 -16.04
C VAL A 52 -6.71 -16.14 -15.51
N PRO A 53 -5.71 -16.48 -14.68
CA PRO A 53 -5.62 -17.81 -14.08
C PRO A 53 -6.92 -18.23 -13.37
N ASN A 54 -7.26 -19.51 -13.47
CA ASN A 54 -8.55 -20.02 -12.96
C ASN A 54 -8.74 -19.80 -11.46
N GLU A 55 -7.70 -19.96 -10.67
CA GLU A 55 -7.74 -19.73 -9.21
C GLU A 55 -8.07 -18.27 -8.91
N LEU A 56 -7.49 -17.34 -9.65
CA LEU A 56 -7.78 -15.92 -9.49
C LEU A 56 -9.19 -15.58 -10.00
N LYS A 57 -9.64 -16.17 -11.11
CA LYS A 57 -11.02 -16.01 -11.59
C LYS A 57 -12.03 -16.42 -10.52
N THR A 58 -11.81 -17.54 -9.87
CA THR A 58 -12.68 -18.03 -8.79
C THR A 58 -12.71 -17.04 -7.63
N ALA A 59 -11.55 -16.57 -7.19
CA ALA A 59 -11.47 -15.58 -6.11
C ALA A 59 -12.17 -14.26 -6.47
N ILE A 60 -12.06 -13.81 -7.71
CA ILE A 60 -12.76 -12.60 -8.19
C ILE A 60 -14.28 -12.81 -8.13
N LEU A 61 -14.78 -13.92 -8.63
CA LEU A 61 -16.22 -14.23 -8.59
C LEU A 61 -16.78 -14.29 -7.17
N GLU A 62 -16.02 -14.84 -6.24
CA GLU A 62 -16.42 -14.93 -4.83
C GLU A 62 -16.43 -13.56 -4.12
N ASN A 63 -15.64 -12.59 -4.59
CA ASN A 63 -15.46 -11.29 -3.94
C ASN A 63 -16.15 -10.13 -4.66
N ARG A 64 -16.68 -10.31 -5.85
CA ARG A 64 -17.14 -9.21 -6.72
C ARG A 64 -18.32 -8.40 -6.18
N ASP A 65 -19.07 -8.92 -5.23
CA ASP A 65 -20.24 -8.23 -4.65
C ASP A 65 -19.87 -7.06 -3.74
N LEU A 66 -18.58 -6.94 -3.42
CA LEU A 66 -17.99 -5.84 -2.69
C LEU A 66 -16.72 -5.36 -3.42
N PRO A 67 -16.25 -4.13 -3.18
CA PRO A 67 -14.92 -3.75 -3.63
C PRO A 67 -13.86 -4.71 -3.10
N PHE A 68 -12.94 -5.13 -3.95
CA PHE A 68 -11.93 -6.11 -3.56
C PHE A 68 -10.53 -5.74 -4.06
N LYS A 69 -9.52 -6.28 -3.39
CA LYS A 69 -8.10 -6.15 -3.68
C LYS A 69 -7.47 -7.53 -3.50
N LEU A 70 -6.96 -8.11 -4.58
CA LEU A 70 -6.41 -9.46 -4.58
C LEU A 70 -5.04 -9.47 -5.26
N THR A 71 -4.16 -10.32 -4.77
CA THR A 71 -2.90 -10.65 -5.41
C THR A 71 -2.79 -12.16 -5.59
N TYR A 72 -2.13 -12.57 -6.66
CA TYR A 72 -1.91 -13.99 -6.97
C TYR A 72 -0.54 -14.13 -7.64
N ALA A 73 0.26 -15.08 -7.19
CA ALA A 73 1.56 -15.35 -7.78
C ALA A 73 1.59 -16.75 -8.38
N ASP A 74 2.03 -16.86 -9.62
CA ASP A 74 2.13 -18.12 -10.33
C ASP A 74 3.17 -18.04 -11.45
N GLN A 75 3.97 -19.09 -11.58
CA GLN A 75 4.95 -19.27 -12.66
C GLN A 75 5.87 -18.07 -12.91
N GLY A 76 6.32 -17.42 -11.84
CA GLY A 76 7.22 -16.26 -11.94
C GLY A 76 6.52 -14.94 -12.26
N TYR A 77 5.20 -14.90 -12.21
CA TYR A 77 4.40 -13.70 -12.41
C TYR A 77 3.58 -13.34 -11.18
N LEU A 78 3.39 -12.05 -11.00
CA LEU A 78 2.47 -11.47 -10.04
C LEU A 78 1.25 -10.94 -10.77
N TYR A 79 0.07 -11.34 -10.28
CA TYR A 79 -1.22 -10.81 -10.74
C TYR A 79 -1.81 -9.95 -9.64
N ILE A 80 -2.26 -8.76 -10.00
CA ILE A 80 -2.92 -7.83 -9.09
C ILE A 80 -4.31 -7.55 -9.65
N ALA A 81 -5.33 -7.80 -8.83
CA ALA A 81 -6.72 -7.58 -9.22
C ALA A 81 -7.38 -6.58 -8.27
N GLU A 82 -8.10 -5.62 -8.81
CA GLU A 82 -8.88 -4.65 -8.07
C GLU A 82 -10.26 -4.49 -8.68
N GLY A 83 -11.28 -4.64 -7.84
CA GLY A 83 -12.68 -4.47 -8.21
C GLY A 83 -13.37 -3.42 -7.38
N TYR A 84 -14.38 -2.79 -7.97
CA TYR A 84 -15.10 -1.65 -7.36
C TYR A 84 -16.49 -2.01 -6.87
N GLY A 85 -16.81 -3.33 -6.85
CA GLY A 85 -18.13 -3.79 -6.45
C GLY A 85 -19.20 -3.55 -7.52
N PRO A 86 -20.48 -3.81 -7.20
CA PRO A 86 -21.55 -3.68 -8.16
C PRO A 86 -21.81 -2.24 -8.57
N GLN A 87 -22.03 -2.04 -9.86
CA GLN A 87 -22.44 -0.77 -10.46
C GLN A 87 -23.82 -0.93 -11.08
N PRO A 88 -24.66 0.12 -11.11
CA PRO A 88 -26.08 0.00 -11.46
C PRO A 88 -26.36 -0.21 -12.95
N LYS A 89 -25.37 -0.03 -13.81
CA LYS A 89 -25.52 -0.13 -15.26
C LYS A 89 -24.22 -0.56 -15.95
N SER A 90 -24.31 -0.84 -17.24
CA SER A 90 -23.13 -1.12 -18.09
C SER A 90 -22.28 0.13 -18.36
N GLY A 91 -21.11 -0.03 -18.95
CA GLY A 91 -20.24 1.06 -19.38
C GLY A 91 -19.16 1.47 -18.37
N TYR A 92 -19.12 0.83 -17.21
CA TYR A 92 -18.04 1.06 -16.24
C TYR A 92 -16.80 0.23 -16.56
N SER A 93 -15.65 0.82 -16.37
CA SER A 93 -14.35 0.16 -16.53
C SER A 93 -13.37 0.63 -15.44
N VAL A 94 -12.29 -0.12 -15.27
CA VAL A 94 -11.22 0.24 -14.33
C VAL A 94 -9.95 0.53 -15.11
N GLU A 95 -9.40 1.71 -14.88
CA GLU A 95 -8.15 2.18 -15.47
C GLU A 95 -7.01 2.04 -14.45
N VAL A 96 -5.87 1.52 -14.88
CA VAL A 96 -4.63 1.54 -14.09
C VAL A 96 -3.86 2.81 -14.46
N THR A 97 -3.75 3.73 -13.52
CA THR A 97 -3.08 5.01 -13.71
C THR A 97 -1.64 5.04 -13.22
N GLY A 98 -1.26 4.07 -12.41
CA GLY A 98 0.10 3.94 -11.92
C GLY A 98 0.37 2.55 -11.37
N LEU A 99 1.56 2.05 -11.66
CA LEU A 99 2.11 0.84 -11.06
C LEU A 99 3.62 1.03 -10.93
N TYR A 100 4.10 1.13 -9.71
CA TYR A 100 5.51 1.43 -9.47
C TYR A 100 6.05 0.70 -8.24
N GLU A 101 7.35 0.58 -8.21
CA GLU A 101 8.10 -0.05 -7.13
C GLU A 101 8.77 1.00 -6.26
N THR A 102 8.70 0.81 -4.96
CA THR A 102 9.52 1.51 -3.97
C THR A 102 10.48 0.50 -3.34
N GLU A 103 11.32 0.96 -2.42
CA GLU A 103 12.21 0.06 -1.68
C GLU A 103 11.43 -1.05 -0.94
N ASN A 104 10.25 -0.73 -0.42
CA ASN A 104 9.50 -1.61 0.49
C ASN A 104 8.23 -2.23 -0.10
N ALA A 105 7.74 -1.75 -1.22
CA ALA A 105 6.43 -2.15 -1.73
C ALA A 105 6.27 -1.93 -3.23
N ILE A 106 5.21 -2.53 -3.77
CA ILE A 106 4.65 -2.23 -5.08
C ILE A 106 3.39 -1.42 -4.84
N TYR A 107 3.25 -0.28 -5.52
CA TYR A 107 2.06 0.56 -5.45
C TYR A 107 1.27 0.47 -6.74
N ILE A 108 -0.02 0.31 -6.62
CA ILE A 108 -0.95 0.35 -7.75
C ILE A 108 -2.01 1.43 -7.52
N HIS A 109 -2.23 2.24 -8.54
CA HIS A 109 -3.29 3.25 -8.58
C HIS A 109 -4.28 2.90 -9.67
N THR A 110 -5.55 2.87 -9.33
CA THR A 110 -6.64 2.63 -10.28
C THR A 110 -7.72 3.68 -10.15
N ASN A 111 -8.49 3.86 -11.21
CA ASN A 111 -9.69 4.67 -11.21
C ASN A 111 -10.86 3.91 -11.82
N LEU A 112 -12.03 4.07 -11.22
CA LEU A 112 -13.28 3.64 -11.82
C LEU A 112 -13.73 4.71 -12.83
N LEU A 113 -13.90 4.31 -14.08
CA LEU A 113 -14.43 5.14 -15.13
C LEU A 113 -15.88 4.78 -15.39
N GLY A 114 -16.78 5.76 -15.32
CA GLY A 114 -18.16 5.60 -15.70
C GLY A 114 -18.34 5.70 -17.23
N PRO A 115 -19.55 5.40 -17.72
CA PRO A 115 -19.85 5.55 -19.15
C PRO A 115 -19.69 6.99 -19.59
N GLU A 116 -19.23 7.18 -20.82
CA GLU A 116 -19.11 8.49 -21.43
C GLU A 116 -20.48 9.16 -21.62
N LYS A 117 -20.48 10.50 -21.68
CA LYS A 117 -21.69 11.26 -21.93
C LYS A 117 -22.27 10.92 -23.30
N GLY A 118 -23.52 10.43 -23.32
CA GLY A 118 -24.21 10.02 -24.55
C GLY A 118 -23.96 8.57 -24.96
N GLU A 119 -23.14 7.83 -24.22
CA GLU A 119 -22.96 6.39 -24.43
C GLU A 119 -24.25 5.63 -24.09
N LYS A 120 -24.60 4.68 -24.95
CA LYS A 120 -25.73 3.80 -24.68
C LYS A 120 -25.35 2.79 -23.61
N THR A 121 -26.10 2.78 -22.52
CA THR A 121 -25.90 1.86 -21.39
C THR A 121 -27.14 1.00 -21.18
N GLU A 122 -26.93 -0.17 -20.59
CA GLU A 122 -27.99 -1.07 -20.17
C GLU A 122 -28.17 -1.01 -18.66
N GLU A 123 -29.42 -1.02 -18.21
CA GLU A 123 -29.80 -1.03 -16.78
C GLU A 123 -29.58 -2.41 -16.17
N VAL A 124 -28.33 -2.90 -16.21
CA VAL A 124 -27.93 -4.19 -15.63
C VAL A 124 -26.80 -3.97 -14.63
N THR A 125 -26.84 -4.68 -13.53
CA THR A 125 -25.74 -4.65 -12.55
C THR A 125 -24.48 -5.23 -13.19
N THR A 126 -23.39 -4.47 -13.12
CA THR A 126 -22.06 -4.88 -13.58
C THR A 126 -21.06 -4.85 -12.45
N TYR A 127 -19.96 -5.58 -12.62
CA TYR A 127 -18.92 -5.73 -11.59
C TYR A 127 -17.56 -5.39 -12.20
N PRO A 128 -17.24 -4.09 -12.37
CA PRO A 128 -16.01 -3.69 -13.02
C PRO A 128 -14.79 -4.04 -12.15
N TYR A 129 -13.81 -4.64 -12.78
CA TYR A 129 -12.51 -4.94 -12.18
C TYR A 129 -11.42 -4.95 -13.24
N VAL A 130 -10.18 -4.84 -12.79
CA VAL A 130 -8.98 -4.96 -13.60
C VAL A 130 -8.07 -6.04 -13.02
N VAL A 131 -7.38 -6.74 -13.90
CA VAL A 131 -6.28 -7.65 -13.54
C VAL A 131 -5.05 -7.23 -14.33
N VAL A 132 -3.96 -6.99 -13.64
CA VAL A 132 -2.66 -6.73 -14.25
C VAL A 132 -1.71 -7.89 -13.97
N LYS A 133 -0.83 -8.17 -14.92
CA LYS A 133 0.23 -9.18 -14.84
C LYS A 133 1.58 -8.48 -14.97
N LEU A 134 2.50 -8.79 -14.08
CA LEU A 134 3.88 -8.30 -14.11
C LEU A 134 4.84 -9.41 -13.66
N GLU A 135 6.13 -9.20 -13.90
CA GLU A 135 7.14 -10.10 -13.35
C GLU A 135 7.08 -10.10 -11.83
N TYR A 136 7.27 -11.28 -11.24
CA TYR A 136 7.21 -11.43 -9.79
C TYR A 136 8.29 -10.60 -9.08
N ILE A 137 7.86 -9.84 -8.09
CA ILE A 137 8.71 -9.11 -7.18
C ILE A 137 8.27 -9.48 -5.76
N GLU A 138 9.21 -9.91 -4.93
CA GLU A 138 8.93 -10.28 -3.54
C GLU A 138 8.76 -9.03 -2.66
N LYS A 139 7.66 -8.33 -2.87
CA LYS A 139 7.25 -7.14 -2.10
C LYS A 139 5.74 -7.14 -1.92
N ASN A 140 5.30 -6.52 -0.84
CA ASN A 140 3.88 -6.31 -0.62
C ASN A 140 3.30 -5.34 -1.65
N VAL A 141 2.04 -5.57 -2.02
CA VAL A 141 1.28 -4.67 -2.90
C VAL A 141 0.43 -3.74 -2.04
N ILE A 142 0.54 -2.45 -2.30
CA ILE A 142 -0.25 -1.39 -1.67
C ILE A 142 -1.17 -0.80 -2.75
N PHE A 143 -2.45 -0.87 -2.48
CA PHE A 143 -3.49 -0.28 -3.32
C PHE A 143 -3.78 1.13 -2.82
N ASP A 144 -3.52 2.09 -3.64
CA ASP A 144 -3.55 3.50 -3.27
C ASP A 144 -4.63 4.27 -4.06
#